data_5a5ed1843f7b9936278cc7052fda4c3c
#
_entry.id   5a5ed1843f7b9936278cc7052fda4c3c
#
_cell.length_a   1.000
_cell.length_b   1.000
_cell.length_c   1.000
_cell.angle_alpha   90.00
_cell.angle_beta   90.00
_cell.angle_gamma   90.00
#
_symmetry.space_group_name_H-M   'P 1'
#
loop_
_entity.id
_entity.type
_entity.pdbx_description
1 polymer ?
#
loop_
_entity_poly.entity_id
_entity_poly.type
_entity_poly.pdbx_seq_one_letter_code
_entity_poly.pdbx_strand_id
1 'polypeptide(L)'
;LELGVDVFLLQADLLNDNETLSLFDKCKKLIKRPVNLLINNASIFEYDNIKTATLESWSRHQKSNLQVPFFLTQKFAEQAPEPDKLENGELESRSCIINIIDQRVQNLTTDFTTYTLAKSALWTLTRISAKALAPKIRVNAVGPGPTLKAEFQSISNYKKQRLSTPLQRGSSTSEICETIKYLSL
;
A
#
# COMPACT_ATOMS: atom_id res chain seq x y z
N LEU A 1 -14.26 3.70 19.14
CA LEU A 1 -14.30 2.39 18.46
C LEU A 1 -13.78 1.36 19.46
N GLU A 2 -14.67 0.57 20.06
CA GLU A 2 -14.31 -0.56 20.91
C GLU A 2 -13.92 -1.74 20.02
N LEU A 3 -12.69 -1.72 19.50
CA LEU A 3 -12.16 -2.81 18.69
C LEU A 3 -11.44 -3.88 19.53
N GLY A 4 -11.37 -3.69 20.86
CA GLY A 4 -10.67 -4.60 21.79
C GLY A 4 -9.13 -4.65 21.56
N VAL A 5 -8.57 -3.63 20.91
CA VAL A 5 -7.14 -3.50 20.62
C VAL A 5 -6.64 -2.10 20.94
N ASP A 6 -5.37 -1.98 21.31
CA ASP A 6 -4.73 -0.68 21.48
C ASP A 6 -4.53 0.01 20.14
N VAL A 7 -4.93 1.26 20.02
CA VAL A 7 -4.77 2.10 18.83
C VAL A 7 -3.93 3.31 19.15
N PHE A 8 -2.85 3.52 18.39
CA PHE A 8 -1.98 4.69 18.49
C PHE A 8 -2.04 5.51 17.21
N LEU A 9 -2.19 6.83 17.32
CA LEU A 9 -2.21 7.74 16.19
C LEU A 9 -0.88 8.49 16.11
N LEU A 10 -0.25 8.43 14.94
CA LEU A 10 0.94 9.20 14.58
C LEU A 10 0.64 10.04 13.35
N GLN A 11 0.62 11.35 13.53
CA GLN A 11 0.52 12.27 12.40
C GLN A 11 1.89 12.40 11.72
N ALA A 12 1.90 12.33 10.38
CA ALA A 12 3.08 12.58 9.56
C ALA A 12 2.68 13.05 8.17
N ASP A 13 3.40 14.03 7.65
CA ASP A 13 3.36 14.37 6.23
C ASP A 13 4.32 13.45 5.47
N LEU A 14 3.78 12.54 4.68
CA LEU A 14 4.56 11.59 3.89
C LEU A 14 5.30 12.26 2.71
N LEU A 15 5.01 13.50 2.37
CA LEU A 15 5.81 14.30 1.44
C LEU A 15 7.05 14.93 2.12
N ASN A 16 7.17 14.81 3.44
CA ASN A 16 8.35 15.22 4.20
C ASN A 16 9.23 14.00 4.52
N ASP A 17 10.45 13.96 3.98
CA ASP A 17 11.35 12.81 4.14
C ASP A 17 11.73 12.57 5.61
N ASN A 18 11.98 13.61 6.40
CA ASN A 18 12.33 13.48 7.81
C ASN A 18 11.19 12.89 8.63
N GLU A 19 9.95 13.28 8.33
CA GLU A 19 8.78 12.73 9.01
C GLU A 19 8.58 11.26 8.63
N THR A 20 8.66 10.92 7.35
CA THR A 20 8.56 9.54 6.84
C THR A 20 9.61 8.63 7.47
N LEU A 21 10.89 9.02 7.45
CA LEU A 21 11.98 8.20 7.96
C LEU A 21 11.93 8.01 9.48
N SER A 22 11.36 8.98 10.21
CA SER A 22 11.21 8.90 11.68
C SER A 22 10.01 8.09 12.16
N LEU A 23 9.10 7.66 11.26
CA LEU A 23 7.85 6.97 11.64
C LEU A 23 8.10 5.69 12.44
N PHE A 24 9.02 4.82 11.99
CA PHE A 24 9.30 3.57 12.69
C PHE A 24 9.88 3.79 14.07
N ASP A 25 10.76 4.77 14.26
CA ASP A 25 11.30 5.12 15.59
C ASP A 25 10.21 5.65 16.52
N LYS A 26 9.30 6.46 16.01
CA LYS A 26 8.12 6.93 16.75
C LYS A 26 7.18 5.77 17.11
N CYS A 27 6.89 4.88 16.17
CA CYS A 27 6.09 3.68 16.41
C CYS A 27 6.71 2.82 17.51
N LYS A 28 8.00 2.52 17.41
CA LYS A 28 8.72 1.69 18.40
C LYS A 28 8.63 2.25 19.82
N LYS A 29 8.74 3.58 19.98
CA LYS A 29 8.59 4.25 21.28
C LYS A 29 7.18 4.09 21.86
N LEU A 30 6.15 4.06 21.02
CA LEU A 30 4.75 3.92 21.45
C LEU A 30 4.37 2.47 21.75
N ILE A 31 4.63 1.55 20.83
CA ILE A 31 4.17 0.16 20.93
C ILE A 31 5.10 -0.74 21.73
N LYS A 32 6.37 -0.33 21.95
CA LYS A 32 7.39 -1.06 22.72
C LYS A 32 7.60 -2.52 22.30
N ARG A 33 7.26 -2.85 21.07
CA ARG A 33 7.44 -4.16 20.42
C ARG A 33 7.71 -3.99 18.93
N PRO A 34 8.32 -4.98 18.23
CA PRO A 34 8.48 -4.92 16.79
C PRO A 34 7.13 -4.84 16.06
N VAL A 35 7.10 -4.09 14.97
CA VAL A 35 5.96 -4.06 14.04
C VAL A 35 6.08 -5.29 13.12
N ASN A 36 5.08 -6.14 13.07
CA ASN A 36 5.06 -7.36 12.26
C ASN A 36 4.14 -7.29 11.02
N LEU A 37 3.39 -6.21 10.88
CA LEU A 37 2.56 -5.94 9.70
C LEU A 37 2.74 -4.48 9.28
N LEU A 38 3.12 -4.26 8.01
CA LEU A 38 3.13 -2.95 7.36
C LEU A 38 2.12 -2.93 6.22
N ILE A 39 1.18 -1.97 6.26
CA ILE A 39 0.23 -1.76 5.17
C ILE A 39 0.50 -0.39 4.55
N ASN A 40 1.08 -0.37 3.35
CA ASN A 40 1.29 0.84 2.57
C ASN A 40 -0.01 1.21 1.85
N ASN A 41 -0.90 1.93 2.54
CA ASN A 41 -2.22 2.32 2.04
C ASN A 41 -2.30 3.79 1.61
N ALA A 42 -1.55 4.68 2.26
CA ALA A 42 -1.57 6.12 1.92
C ALA A 42 -1.19 6.34 0.45
N SER A 43 -1.91 7.22 -0.22
CA SER A 43 -1.74 7.45 -1.66
C SER A 43 -2.25 8.83 -2.05
N ILE A 44 -1.51 9.52 -2.91
CA ILE A 44 -2.00 10.67 -3.66
C ILE A 44 -2.63 10.16 -4.94
N PHE A 45 -3.80 10.71 -5.31
CA PHE A 45 -4.52 10.37 -6.53
C PHE A 45 -5.06 11.65 -7.16
N GLU A 46 -4.27 12.29 -8.00
CA GLU A 46 -4.57 13.55 -8.68
C GLU A 46 -4.65 13.30 -10.19
N TYR A 47 -5.52 14.06 -10.86
CA TYR A 47 -5.74 13.89 -12.31
C TYR A 47 -4.59 14.50 -13.11
N ASP A 48 -4.04 13.71 -14.02
CA ASP A 48 -3.19 14.16 -15.11
C ASP A 48 -3.26 13.19 -16.30
N ASN A 49 -2.64 13.56 -17.39
CA ASN A 49 -2.37 12.69 -18.53
C ASN A 49 -1.02 13.07 -19.16
N ILE A 50 -0.59 12.37 -20.20
CA ILE A 50 0.72 12.58 -20.83
C ILE A 50 0.94 14.03 -21.34
N LYS A 51 -0.14 14.76 -21.62
CA LYS A 51 -0.06 16.16 -22.11
C LYS A 51 -0.14 17.20 -21.00
N THR A 52 -0.72 16.85 -19.85
CA THR A 52 -1.00 17.79 -18.75
C THR A 52 -0.17 17.52 -17.49
N ALA A 53 0.55 16.40 -17.45
CA ALA A 53 1.42 16.09 -16.32
C ALA A 53 2.50 17.17 -16.13
N THR A 54 2.74 17.55 -14.87
CA THR A 54 3.75 18.51 -14.46
C THR A 54 4.85 17.84 -13.64
N LEU A 55 5.99 18.51 -13.46
CA LEU A 55 7.02 18.04 -12.54
C LEU A 55 6.49 17.93 -11.11
N GLU A 56 5.54 18.77 -10.74
CA GLU A 56 4.89 18.72 -9.42
C GLU A 56 4.01 17.46 -9.28
N SER A 57 3.07 17.21 -10.23
CA SER A 57 2.21 16.02 -10.18
C SER A 57 3.05 14.74 -10.22
N TRP A 58 4.10 14.70 -11.06
CA TRP A 58 5.08 13.62 -11.10
C TRP A 58 5.73 13.40 -9.72
N SER A 59 6.33 14.45 -9.16
CA SER A 59 7.07 14.35 -7.90
C SER A 59 6.18 13.90 -6.74
N ARG A 60 4.96 14.43 -6.64
CA ARG A 60 4.00 14.09 -5.60
C ARG A 60 3.57 12.62 -5.69
N HIS A 61 3.22 12.14 -6.87
CA HIS A 61 2.84 10.74 -7.07
C HIS A 61 4.01 9.78 -6.82
N GLN A 62 5.19 10.06 -7.38
CA GLN A 62 6.37 9.20 -7.16
C GLN A 62 6.75 9.17 -5.68
N LYS A 63 6.73 10.31 -5.01
CA LYS A 63 7.09 10.40 -3.59
C LYS A 63 6.11 9.64 -2.71
N SER A 64 4.85 9.98 -2.76
CA SER A 64 3.82 9.37 -1.91
C SER A 64 3.61 7.88 -2.20
N ASN A 65 3.50 7.51 -3.48
CA ASN A 65 2.99 6.18 -3.87
C ASN A 65 4.10 5.15 -4.15
N LEU A 66 5.37 5.58 -4.21
CA LEU A 66 6.50 4.68 -4.47
C LEU A 66 7.65 4.88 -3.48
N GLN A 67 8.19 6.12 -3.37
CA GLN A 67 9.37 6.38 -2.52
C GLN A 67 9.07 6.09 -1.06
N VAL A 68 7.94 6.55 -0.54
CA VAL A 68 7.52 6.30 0.85
C VAL A 68 7.36 4.80 1.13
N PRO A 69 6.58 4.01 0.36
CA PRO A 69 6.53 2.56 0.51
C PRO A 69 7.90 1.89 0.46
N PHE A 70 8.81 2.35 -0.39
CA PHE A 70 10.18 1.81 -0.48
C PHE A 70 10.93 1.98 0.84
N PHE A 71 11.00 3.20 1.37
CA PHE A 71 11.74 3.46 2.61
C PHE A 71 11.06 2.88 3.84
N LEU A 72 9.71 2.86 3.89
CA LEU A 72 9.01 2.18 4.97
C LEU A 72 9.24 0.65 4.92
N THR A 73 9.30 0.05 3.73
CA THR A 73 9.69 -1.36 3.57
C THR A 73 11.10 -1.62 4.09
N GLN A 74 12.06 -0.74 3.77
CA GLN A 74 13.44 -0.86 4.26
C GLN A 74 13.50 -0.77 5.78
N LYS A 75 12.85 0.24 6.38
CA LYS A 75 12.80 0.41 7.84
C LYS A 75 12.05 -0.73 8.54
N PHE A 76 11.01 -1.26 7.92
CA PHE A 76 10.32 -2.45 8.42
C PHE A 76 11.25 -3.67 8.44
N ALA A 77 12.00 -3.91 7.36
CA ALA A 77 12.90 -5.05 7.24
C ALA A 77 14.04 -5.03 8.27
N GLU A 78 14.54 -3.82 8.65
CA GLU A 78 15.57 -3.64 9.66
C GLU A 78 15.13 -4.16 11.05
N GLN A 79 13.85 -4.08 11.38
CA GLN A 79 13.34 -4.38 12.73
C GLN A 79 12.39 -5.59 12.79
N ALA A 80 12.02 -6.17 11.65
CA ALA A 80 11.14 -7.34 11.60
C ALA A 80 11.75 -8.53 12.36
N PRO A 81 10.96 -9.26 13.16
CA PRO A 81 11.42 -10.43 13.87
C PRO A 81 11.91 -11.53 12.91
N GLU A 82 12.79 -12.39 13.41
CA GLU A 82 13.22 -13.58 12.66
C GLU A 82 12.04 -14.55 12.49
N PRO A 83 12.05 -15.37 11.42
CA PRO A 83 11.02 -16.37 11.20
C PRO A 83 11.09 -17.46 12.27
N ASP A 84 9.96 -18.07 12.58
CA ASP A 84 9.92 -19.24 13.44
C ASP A 84 10.40 -20.48 12.65
N LYS A 85 11.09 -21.38 13.36
CA LYS A 85 11.47 -22.68 12.81
C LYS A 85 10.44 -23.72 13.22
N LEU A 86 9.76 -24.30 12.25
CA LEU A 86 8.77 -25.35 12.47
C LEU A 86 9.45 -26.69 12.83
N GLU A 87 8.69 -27.64 13.35
CA GLU A 87 9.18 -28.99 13.73
C GLU A 87 9.79 -29.75 12.54
N ASN A 88 9.26 -29.52 11.32
CA ASN A 88 9.79 -30.10 10.09
C ASN A 88 11.05 -29.40 9.56
N GLY A 89 11.53 -28.36 10.26
CA GLY A 89 12.71 -27.57 9.91
C GLY A 89 12.47 -26.41 8.94
N GLU A 90 11.26 -26.24 8.43
CA GLU A 90 10.88 -25.10 7.57
C GLU A 90 10.79 -23.81 8.38
N LEU A 91 10.90 -22.67 7.66
CA LEU A 91 10.81 -21.34 8.26
C LEU A 91 9.43 -20.72 7.98
N GLU A 92 8.76 -20.29 9.05
CA GLU A 92 7.49 -19.57 8.97
C GLU A 92 7.68 -18.09 9.27
N SER A 93 7.34 -17.24 8.30
CA SER A 93 7.47 -15.80 8.45
C SER A 93 6.47 -15.25 9.48
N ARG A 94 6.97 -14.44 10.42
CA ARG A 94 6.15 -13.71 11.40
C ARG A 94 5.79 -12.30 10.95
N SER A 95 6.21 -11.91 9.75
CA SER A 95 6.10 -10.54 9.27
C SER A 95 5.53 -10.47 7.87
N CYS A 96 4.68 -9.47 7.63
CA CYS A 96 4.05 -9.24 6.34
C CYS A 96 4.06 -7.77 5.95
N ILE A 97 4.27 -7.50 4.64
CA ILE A 97 4.06 -6.19 4.03
C ILE A 97 2.95 -6.33 3.01
N ILE A 98 1.99 -5.41 3.02
CA ILE A 98 0.91 -5.33 2.03
C ILE A 98 0.92 -3.95 1.39
N ASN A 99 1.15 -3.92 0.08
CA ASN A 99 1.10 -2.70 -0.72
C ASN A 99 -0.28 -2.55 -1.38
N ILE A 100 -0.96 -1.44 -1.14
CA ILE A 100 -2.19 -1.13 -1.87
C ILE A 100 -1.81 -0.48 -3.20
N ILE A 101 -1.90 -1.28 -4.25
CA ILE A 101 -1.69 -0.85 -5.63
C ILE A 101 -3.04 -0.38 -6.24
N ASP A 102 -3.26 -0.57 -7.53
CA ASP A 102 -4.51 -0.22 -8.21
C ASP A 102 -4.74 -1.18 -9.37
N GLN A 103 -5.98 -1.42 -9.76
CA GLN A 103 -6.31 -2.19 -10.97
C GLN A 103 -5.65 -1.65 -12.24
N ARG A 104 -5.31 -0.34 -12.26
CA ARG A 104 -4.66 0.33 -13.40
C ARG A 104 -3.29 -0.26 -13.74
N VAL A 105 -2.63 -0.98 -12.83
CA VAL A 105 -1.37 -1.66 -13.14
C VAL A 105 -1.55 -2.77 -14.18
N GLN A 106 -2.77 -3.30 -14.31
CA GLN A 106 -3.16 -4.29 -15.33
C GLN A 106 -4.00 -3.66 -16.44
N ASN A 107 -4.88 -2.72 -16.10
CA ASN A 107 -5.87 -2.10 -16.97
C ASN A 107 -5.47 -0.64 -17.24
N LEU A 108 -4.51 -0.44 -18.13
CA LEU A 108 -3.98 0.89 -18.44
C LEU A 108 -5.04 1.79 -19.07
N THR A 109 -5.03 3.06 -18.69
CA THR A 109 -5.86 4.11 -19.26
C THR A 109 -4.99 5.31 -19.65
N THR A 110 -5.50 6.22 -20.45
CA THR A 110 -4.81 7.45 -20.85
C THR A 110 -4.77 8.51 -19.75
N ASP A 111 -5.60 8.36 -18.72
CA ASP A 111 -5.74 9.29 -17.60
C ASP A 111 -4.98 8.79 -16.36
N PHE A 112 -4.61 9.72 -15.47
CA PHE A 112 -3.85 9.45 -14.26
C PHE A 112 -2.48 8.83 -14.54
N THR A 113 -1.76 9.41 -15.51
CA THR A 113 -0.52 8.81 -16.04
C THR A 113 0.56 8.69 -14.97
N THR A 114 0.89 9.77 -14.25
CA THR A 114 1.97 9.75 -13.26
C THR A 114 1.62 8.89 -12.03
N TYR A 115 0.33 8.87 -11.63
CA TYR A 115 -0.19 7.96 -10.63
C TYR A 115 -0.04 6.49 -11.06
N THR A 116 -0.48 6.15 -12.28
CA THR A 116 -0.41 4.79 -12.81
C THR A 116 1.03 4.28 -12.89
N LEU A 117 1.97 5.15 -13.31
CA LEU A 117 3.40 4.84 -13.32
C LEU A 117 3.92 4.52 -11.90
N ALA A 118 3.57 5.35 -10.91
CA ALA A 118 3.96 5.11 -9.52
C ALA A 118 3.39 3.79 -8.96
N LYS A 119 2.11 3.50 -9.22
CA LYS A 119 1.48 2.24 -8.77
C LYS A 119 2.04 1.00 -9.50
N SER A 120 2.38 1.12 -10.78
CA SER A 120 3.06 0.05 -11.53
C SER A 120 4.46 -0.22 -11.00
N ALA A 121 5.20 0.83 -10.64
CA ALA A 121 6.49 0.71 -9.98
C ALA A 121 6.36 0.10 -8.57
N LEU A 122 5.33 0.44 -7.80
CA LEU A 122 5.03 -0.16 -6.50
C LEU A 122 4.70 -1.67 -6.64
N TRP A 123 4.01 -2.08 -7.68
CA TRP A 123 3.79 -3.50 -7.98
C TRP A 123 5.11 -4.21 -8.27
N THR A 124 5.97 -3.60 -9.07
CA THR A 124 7.32 -4.14 -9.32
C THR A 124 8.13 -4.23 -8.03
N LEU A 125 8.11 -3.18 -7.20
CA LEU A 125 8.76 -3.17 -5.88
C LEU A 125 8.24 -4.31 -4.99
N THR A 126 6.93 -4.57 -4.97
CA THR A 126 6.34 -5.70 -4.23
C THR A 126 7.00 -7.02 -4.60
N ARG A 127 7.14 -7.30 -5.90
CA ARG A 127 7.74 -8.54 -6.40
C ARG A 127 9.24 -8.66 -6.11
N ILE A 128 9.96 -7.56 -6.19
CA ILE A 128 11.39 -7.50 -5.84
C ILE A 128 11.54 -7.75 -4.33
N SER A 129 10.78 -7.04 -3.50
CA SER A 129 10.85 -7.14 -2.05
C SER A 129 10.44 -8.54 -1.56
N ALA A 130 9.43 -9.16 -2.17
CA ALA A 130 9.02 -10.52 -1.83
C ALA A 130 10.17 -11.53 -2.00
N LYS A 131 10.97 -11.39 -3.07
CA LYS A 131 12.14 -12.25 -3.31
C LYS A 131 13.32 -11.91 -2.40
N ALA A 132 13.55 -10.62 -2.16
CA ALA A 132 14.72 -10.15 -1.42
C ALA A 132 14.59 -10.36 0.09
N LEU A 133 13.37 -10.34 0.63
CA LEU A 133 13.10 -10.41 2.06
C LEU A 133 12.62 -11.77 2.56
N ALA A 134 12.38 -12.72 1.64
CA ALA A 134 12.08 -14.11 1.99
C ALA A 134 13.31 -14.79 2.60
N PRO A 135 13.14 -15.74 3.54
CA PRO A 135 11.87 -16.21 4.15
C PRO A 135 11.39 -15.35 5.32
N LYS A 136 12.13 -14.30 5.69
CA LYS A 136 11.87 -13.49 6.90
C LYS A 136 10.57 -12.71 6.83
N ILE A 137 10.25 -12.15 5.65
CA ILE A 137 9.09 -11.26 5.46
C ILE A 137 8.33 -11.67 4.20
N ARG A 138 7.03 -11.87 4.33
CA ARG A 138 6.13 -12.01 3.17
C ARG A 138 5.75 -10.64 2.64
N VAL A 139 5.76 -10.43 1.33
CA VAL A 139 5.38 -9.16 0.72
C VAL A 139 4.32 -9.42 -0.35
N ASN A 140 3.16 -8.83 -0.17
CA ASN A 140 2.01 -8.98 -1.05
C ASN A 140 1.46 -7.62 -1.50
N ALA A 141 0.57 -7.63 -2.48
CA ALA A 141 -0.16 -6.45 -2.89
C ALA A 141 -1.65 -6.75 -3.07
N VAL A 142 -2.47 -5.74 -2.83
CA VAL A 142 -3.90 -5.74 -3.16
C VAL A 142 -4.12 -4.62 -4.18
N GLY A 143 -4.79 -4.96 -5.30
CA GLY A 143 -5.11 -4.02 -6.38
C GLY A 143 -6.61 -3.77 -6.46
N PRO A 144 -7.17 -2.86 -5.64
CA PRO A 144 -8.58 -2.56 -5.67
C PRO A 144 -9.04 -2.04 -7.03
N GLY A 145 -10.27 -2.41 -7.40
CA GLY A 145 -11.03 -1.74 -8.44
C GLY A 145 -11.79 -0.53 -7.88
N PRO A 146 -12.88 -0.07 -8.54
CA PRO A 146 -13.65 1.09 -8.12
C PRO A 146 -14.41 0.80 -6.81
N THR A 147 -13.76 1.05 -5.67
CA THR A 147 -14.24 0.74 -4.31
C THR A 147 -14.96 1.95 -3.69
N LEU A 148 -14.27 3.08 -3.58
CA LEU A 148 -14.81 4.34 -3.07
C LEU A 148 -14.82 5.41 -4.16
N LYS A 149 -15.80 6.32 -4.09
CA LYS A 149 -15.85 7.47 -4.98
C LYS A 149 -14.76 8.47 -4.58
N ALA A 150 -13.91 8.86 -5.53
CA ALA A 150 -12.97 9.95 -5.30
C ALA A 150 -13.72 11.30 -5.14
N GLU A 151 -13.14 12.23 -4.41
CA GLU A 151 -13.77 13.50 -4.05
C GLU A 151 -14.15 14.33 -5.31
N PHE A 152 -13.25 14.39 -6.27
CA PHE A 152 -13.45 15.09 -7.55
C PHE A 152 -14.32 14.32 -8.56
N GLN A 153 -14.71 13.08 -8.29
CA GLN A 153 -15.45 12.22 -9.21
C GLN A 153 -16.96 12.44 -9.09
N SER A 154 -17.66 12.59 -10.23
CA SER A 154 -19.11 12.62 -10.23
C SER A 154 -19.71 11.25 -9.87
N ILE A 155 -20.92 11.26 -9.27
CA ILE A 155 -21.66 10.04 -8.94
C ILE A 155 -21.92 9.19 -10.20
N SER A 156 -22.23 9.84 -11.33
CA SER A 156 -22.51 9.15 -12.60
C SER A 156 -21.26 8.44 -13.13
N ASN A 157 -20.09 9.09 -13.12
CA ASN A 157 -18.83 8.48 -13.53
C ASN A 157 -18.43 7.32 -12.60
N TYR A 158 -18.61 7.48 -11.29
CA TYR A 158 -18.35 6.40 -10.33
C TYR A 158 -19.24 5.17 -10.59
N LYS A 159 -20.55 5.38 -10.78
CA LYS A 159 -21.48 4.30 -11.14
C LYS A 159 -21.09 3.61 -12.46
N LYS A 160 -20.73 4.41 -13.49
CA LYS A 160 -20.28 3.88 -14.78
C LYS A 160 -19.03 3.00 -14.63
N GLN A 161 -18.04 3.43 -13.86
CA GLN A 161 -16.84 2.63 -13.59
C GLN A 161 -17.16 1.31 -12.87
N ARG A 162 -18.05 1.33 -11.88
CA ARG A 162 -18.47 0.09 -11.19
C ARG A 162 -19.18 -0.89 -12.13
N LEU A 163 -20.05 -0.38 -12.99
CA LEU A 163 -20.78 -1.20 -13.96
C LEU A 163 -19.90 -1.71 -15.11
N SER A 164 -18.76 -1.06 -15.39
CA SER A 164 -17.85 -1.49 -16.45
C SER A 164 -16.94 -2.67 -16.04
N THR A 165 -16.95 -3.06 -14.77
CA THR A 165 -16.24 -4.27 -14.33
C THR A 165 -16.98 -5.53 -14.82
N PRO A 166 -16.30 -6.68 -15.03
CA PRO A 166 -16.95 -7.92 -15.46
C PRO A 166 -18.10 -8.36 -14.54
N LEU A 167 -18.01 -8.12 -13.24
CA LEU A 167 -19.08 -8.41 -12.28
C LEU A 167 -20.14 -7.31 -12.18
N GLN A 168 -20.03 -6.24 -12.99
CA GLN A 168 -20.92 -5.08 -12.99
C GLN A 168 -21.09 -4.43 -11.61
N ARG A 169 -20.12 -4.58 -10.76
CA ARG A 169 -20.01 -3.95 -9.44
C ARG A 169 -18.54 -3.70 -9.06
N GLY A 170 -18.28 -2.68 -8.27
CA GLY A 170 -16.97 -2.51 -7.62
C GLY A 170 -16.89 -3.31 -6.32
N SER A 171 -15.68 -3.49 -5.80
CA SER A 171 -15.48 -4.03 -4.46
C SER A 171 -16.03 -3.09 -3.37
N SER A 172 -16.28 -3.64 -2.20
CA SER A 172 -16.55 -2.88 -0.98
C SER A 172 -15.25 -2.73 -0.15
N THR A 173 -15.26 -1.79 0.78
CA THR A 173 -14.14 -1.64 1.73
C THR A 173 -13.97 -2.87 2.61
N SER A 174 -15.08 -3.54 2.98
CA SER A 174 -15.02 -4.78 3.76
C SER A 174 -14.35 -5.92 2.99
N GLU A 175 -14.64 -6.09 1.70
CA GLU A 175 -13.96 -7.11 0.86
C GLU A 175 -12.45 -6.85 0.78
N ILE A 176 -12.02 -5.58 0.70
CA ILE A 176 -10.60 -5.22 0.73
C ILE A 176 -9.98 -5.54 2.11
N CYS A 177 -10.66 -5.19 3.20
CA CYS A 177 -10.18 -5.49 4.56
C CYS A 177 -10.05 -6.99 4.82
N GLU A 178 -11.02 -7.81 4.41
CA GLU A 178 -10.93 -9.27 4.56
C GLU A 178 -9.79 -9.87 3.70
N THR A 179 -9.54 -9.31 2.51
CA THR A 179 -8.39 -9.71 1.68
C THR A 179 -7.08 -9.40 2.38
N ILE A 180 -6.95 -8.20 2.94
CA ILE A 180 -5.76 -7.79 3.70
C ILE A 180 -5.56 -8.70 4.91
N LYS A 181 -6.64 -8.97 5.66
CA LYS A 181 -6.62 -9.87 6.81
C LYS A 181 -6.14 -11.26 6.42
N TYR A 182 -6.68 -11.85 5.36
CA TYR A 182 -6.24 -13.16 4.86
C TYR A 182 -4.75 -13.17 4.49
N LEU A 183 -4.26 -12.14 3.80
CA LEU A 183 -2.86 -12.05 3.40
C LEU A 183 -1.91 -11.80 4.58
N SER A 184 -2.40 -11.29 5.71
CA SER A 184 -1.60 -10.99 6.89
C SER A 184 -1.44 -12.16 7.86
N LEU A 185 -2.23 -13.21 7.67
CA LEU A 185 -2.12 -14.48 8.41
C LEU A 185 -0.93 -15.28 7.87
#